data_e59b9da39139c408ef95b77e1af9875a
#
_entry.id   e59b9da39139c408ef95b77e1af9875a
#
_cell.length_a   1.000
_cell.length_b   1.000
_cell.length_c   1.000
_cell.angle_alpha   90.00
_cell.angle_beta   90.00
_cell.angle_gamma   90.00
#
_symmetry.space_group_name_H-M   'P 1'
#
loop_
_entity.id
_entity.type
_entity.pdbx_description
1 polymer ?
#
loop_
_entity_poly.entity_id
_entity_poly.type
_entity_poly.pdbx_seq_one_letter_code
_entity_poly.pdbx_strand_id
1 'polypeptide(L)'
;MRVFGVKVAAVGLMSVAALCGCERGESPSPVDAPGADTTAKTDALEAGAAMLQSEGPLETLNAYMDGFHFYNGNMAAQMEAHHYCSLLNEDVTQCVIFDGNTKDAKIMGVESS
;
A
#
# COMPACT_ATOMS: atom_id res chain seq x y z
N MET A 1 -12.38 -35.87 60.18
CA MET A 1 -11.21 -35.15 59.72
C MET A 1 -11.45 -34.80 58.26
N ARG A 2 -11.83 -33.53 57.99
CA ARG A 2 -12.16 -33.05 56.63
C ARG A 2 -10.94 -32.34 56.07
N VAL A 3 -10.42 -32.86 54.95
CA VAL A 3 -9.30 -32.22 54.26
C VAL A 3 -9.88 -31.29 53.22
N PHE A 4 -9.66 -29.97 53.42
CA PHE A 4 -10.02 -28.91 52.45
C PHE A 4 -9.00 -28.90 51.32
N GLY A 5 -9.43 -29.26 50.10
CA GLY A 5 -8.64 -29.11 48.88
C GLY A 5 -8.66 -27.66 48.41
N VAL A 6 -7.52 -27.01 48.42
CA VAL A 6 -7.31 -25.69 47.82
C VAL A 6 -7.13 -25.85 46.33
N LYS A 7 -8.08 -25.33 45.56
CA LYS A 7 -7.95 -25.22 44.10
C LYS A 7 -7.15 -23.94 43.80
N VAL A 8 -5.92 -24.12 43.32
CA VAL A 8 -5.11 -23.02 42.77
C VAL A 8 -5.56 -22.79 41.33
N ALA A 9 -6.22 -21.66 41.12
CA ALA A 9 -6.53 -21.19 39.77
C ALA A 9 -5.28 -20.54 39.19
N ALA A 10 -4.71 -21.17 38.15
CA ALA A 10 -3.64 -20.58 37.38
C ALA A 10 -4.23 -19.50 36.45
N VAL A 11 -3.99 -18.23 36.80
CA VAL A 11 -4.29 -17.09 35.93
C VAL A 11 -3.19 -17.04 34.89
N GLY A 12 -3.51 -17.48 33.66
CA GLY A 12 -2.65 -17.35 32.50
C GLY A 12 -2.57 -15.87 32.09
N LEU A 13 -1.39 -15.28 32.27
CA LEU A 13 -1.09 -13.93 31.80
C LEU A 13 -0.87 -13.99 30.29
N MET A 14 -1.91 -13.67 29.51
CA MET A 14 -1.79 -13.49 28.06
C MET A 14 -1.05 -12.17 27.81
N SER A 15 0.25 -12.26 27.51
CA SER A 15 1.02 -11.14 27.01
C SER A 15 0.57 -10.85 25.57
N VAL A 16 -0.27 -9.82 25.41
CA VAL A 16 -0.54 -9.23 24.09
C VAL A 16 0.72 -8.48 23.67
N ALA A 17 1.52 -9.09 22.83
CA ALA A 17 2.59 -8.37 22.13
C ALA A 17 1.92 -7.38 21.18
N ALA A 18 1.95 -6.09 21.53
CA ALA A 18 1.59 -5.01 20.62
C ALA A 18 2.64 -5.01 19.51
N LEU A 19 2.28 -5.56 18.36
CA LEU A 19 3.01 -5.34 17.11
C LEU A 19 2.83 -3.85 16.79
N CYS A 20 3.81 -3.02 17.15
CA CYS A 20 3.96 -1.68 16.57
C CYS A 20 4.27 -1.87 15.08
N GLY A 21 3.21 -2.04 14.28
CA GLY A 21 3.32 -1.83 12.86
C GLY A 21 3.68 -0.36 12.65
N CYS A 22 4.77 -0.08 11.95
CA CYS A 22 5.00 1.27 11.43
C CYS A 22 3.81 1.59 10.53
N GLU A 23 2.90 2.41 11.01
CA GLU A 23 1.80 2.90 10.21
C GLU A 23 2.40 3.77 9.10
N ARG A 24 2.18 3.35 7.87
CA ARG A 24 2.62 4.08 6.68
C ARG A 24 1.85 5.39 6.64
N GLY A 25 2.55 6.52 6.67
CA GLY A 25 1.93 7.82 6.52
C GLY A 25 1.18 7.93 5.19
N GLU A 26 0.04 8.61 5.17
CA GLU A 26 -0.68 8.92 3.95
C GLU A 26 0.01 10.07 3.21
N SER A 27 0.26 9.87 1.92
CA SER A 27 0.80 10.87 1.00
C SER A 27 -0.13 10.96 -0.22
N PRO A 28 -1.11 11.88 -0.20
CA PRO A 28 -2.01 12.07 -1.32
C PRO A 28 -1.28 12.67 -2.52
N SER A 29 -1.87 12.50 -3.71
CA SER A 29 -1.33 13.13 -4.92
C SER A 29 -1.24 14.64 -4.77
N PRO A 30 -0.09 15.27 -5.14
CA PRO A 30 0.07 16.72 -5.11
C PRO A 30 -0.58 17.43 -6.30
N VAL A 31 -1.18 16.69 -7.23
CA VAL A 31 -1.77 17.25 -8.45
C VAL A 31 -3.18 16.72 -8.70
N ASP A 32 -4.03 17.60 -9.20
CA ASP A 32 -5.35 17.21 -9.69
C ASP A 32 -5.27 16.73 -11.12
N ALA A 33 -6.04 15.69 -11.46
CA ALA A 33 -6.16 15.24 -12.83
C ALA A 33 -6.94 16.29 -13.67
N PRO A 34 -6.44 16.66 -14.86
CA PRO A 34 -7.19 17.56 -15.74
C PRO A 34 -8.42 16.85 -16.29
N GLY A 35 -9.50 17.59 -16.49
CA GLY A 35 -10.72 17.06 -17.11
C GLY A 35 -11.97 17.38 -16.30
N ALA A 36 -13.07 16.79 -16.72
CA ALA A 36 -14.34 16.90 -16.01
C ALA A 36 -14.45 15.79 -14.94
N ASP A 37 -15.20 16.07 -13.89
CA ASP A 37 -15.52 15.09 -12.85
C ASP A 37 -16.24 13.87 -13.43
N THR A 38 -16.09 12.73 -12.74
CA THR A 38 -16.81 11.51 -13.10
C THR A 38 -18.33 11.70 -13.00
N THR A 39 -19.04 11.01 -13.85
CA THR A 39 -20.52 11.01 -13.83
C THR A 39 -21.03 9.79 -13.07
N ALA A 40 -22.27 9.83 -12.61
CA ALA A 40 -22.92 8.70 -11.97
C ALA A 40 -22.90 7.41 -12.85
N LYS A 41 -22.91 7.57 -14.19
CA LYS A 41 -22.71 6.45 -15.10
C LYS A 41 -21.31 5.85 -14.99
N THR A 42 -20.30 6.70 -14.95
CA THR A 42 -18.90 6.27 -14.82
C THR A 42 -18.68 5.57 -13.49
N ASP A 43 -19.17 6.14 -12.41
CA ASP A 43 -19.08 5.57 -11.06
C ASP A 43 -19.74 4.19 -10.96
N ALA A 44 -20.90 4.02 -11.61
CA ALA A 44 -21.59 2.72 -11.65
C ALA A 44 -20.83 1.67 -12.47
N LEU A 45 -20.20 2.08 -13.57
CA LEU A 45 -19.36 1.19 -14.39
C LEU A 45 -18.09 0.77 -13.65
N GLU A 46 -17.47 1.68 -12.94
CA GLU A 46 -16.28 1.42 -12.13
C GLU A 46 -16.59 0.47 -10.97
N ALA A 47 -17.70 0.70 -10.26
CA ALA A 47 -18.16 -0.21 -9.22
C ALA A 47 -18.48 -1.61 -9.78
N GLY A 48 -19.07 -1.70 -10.96
CA GLY A 48 -19.31 -2.96 -11.64
C GLY A 48 -18.03 -3.68 -12.04
N ALA A 49 -17.05 -2.96 -12.56
CA ALA A 49 -15.74 -3.51 -12.88
C ALA A 49 -15.02 -4.05 -11.65
N ALA A 50 -15.02 -3.32 -10.54
CA ALA A 50 -14.43 -3.75 -9.27
C ALA A 50 -15.05 -5.04 -8.70
N MET A 51 -16.34 -5.29 -9.00
CA MET A 51 -17.03 -6.51 -8.56
C MET A 51 -16.81 -7.71 -9.50
N LEU A 52 -16.66 -7.48 -10.79
CA LEU A 52 -16.72 -8.52 -11.82
C LEU A 52 -15.35 -8.86 -12.44
N GLN A 53 -14.37 -8.01 -12.26
CA GLN A 53 -13.04 -8.17 -12.84
C GLN A 53 -12.03 -8.44 -11.72
N SER A 54 -11.07 -9.33 -12.01
CA SER A 54 -9.93 -9.55 -11.13
C SER A 54 -8.84 -8.51 -11.39
N GLU A 55 -8.01 -8.25 -10.40
CA GLU A 55 -6.89 -7.32 -10.53
C GLU A 55 -5.74 -7.90 -11.37
N GLY A 56 -5.74 -9.22 -11.57
CA GLY A 56 -4.77 -9.92 -12.41
C GLY A 56 -3.32 -9.67 -11.95
N PRO A 57 -2.42 -9.18 -12.86
CA PRO A 57 -1.02 -8.95 -12.51
C PRO A 57 -0.81 -7.84 -11.48
N LEU A 58 -1.80 -6.96 -11.24
CA LEU A 58 -1.69 -5.90 -10.23
C LEU A 58 -1.64 -6.46 -8.80
N GLU A 59 -2.23 -7.64 -8.56
CA GLU A 59 -2.17 -8.32 -7.26
C GLU A 59 -0.75 -8.70 -6.84
N THR A 60 0.17 -8.79 -7.79
CA THR A 60 1.58 -9.11 -7.52
C THR A 60 2.42 -7.91 -7.10
N LEU A 61 1.92 -6.69 -7.29
CA LEU A 61 2.60 -5.43 -6.92
C LEU A 61 2.45 -5.12 -5.43
N ASN A 62 2.94 -6.03 -4.58
CA ASN A 62 2.72 -6.02 -3.13
C ASN A 62 3.93 -5.55 -2.31
N ALA A 63 5.08 -5.37 -2.94
CA ALA A 63 6.25 -4.78 -2.31
C ALA A 63 6.19 -3.26 -2.47
N TYR A 64 6.10 -2.55 -1.36
CA TYR A 64 6.08 -1.08 -1.37
C TYR A 64 7.44 -0.52 -0.98
N MET A 65 7.92 0.45 -1.76
CA MET A 65 9.10 1.23 -1.46
C MET A 65 8.79 2.71 -1.66
N ASP A 66 9.39 3.53 -0.82
CA ASP A 66 9.25 4.98 -0.86
C ASP A 66 10.63 5.61 -1.03
N GLY A 67 10.72 6.64 -1.87
CA GLY A 67 11.98 7.29 -2.17
C GLY A 67 11.77 8.61 -2.91
N PHE A 68 12.89 9.25 -3.28
CA PHE A 68 12.88 10.48 -4.05
C PHE A 68 13.49 10.25 -5.41
N HIS A 69 12.78 10.68 -6.45
CA HIS A 69 13.31 10.77 -7.80
C HIS A 69 13.77 12.20 -8.11
N PHE A 70 14.79 12.29 -8.94
CA PHE A 70 15.39 13.55 -9.39
C PHE A 70 15.31 13.62 -10.91
N TYR A 71 15.02 14.80 -11.44
CA TYR A 71 15.20 15.00 -12.87
C TYR A 71 16.68 15.07 -13.22
N ASN A 72 17.07 14.40 -14.31
CA ASN A 72 18.44 14.41 -14.77
C ASN A 72 18.92 15.84 -15.03
N GLY A 73 20.04 16.22 -14.41
CA GLY A 73 20.60 17.57 -14.50
C GLY A 73 19.92 18.64 -13.63
N ASN A 74 18.89 18.31 -12.86
CA ASN A 74 18.21 19.23 -11.96
C ASN A 74 17.93 18.62 -10.59
N MET A 75 18.92 18.70 -9.71
CA MET A 75 18.83 18.15 -8.35
C MET A 75 17.84 18.90 -7.45
N ALA A 76 17.39 20.10 -7.84
CA ALA A 76 16.38 20.85 -7.10
C ALA A 76 14.95 20.39 -7.43
N ALA A 77 14.76 19.73 -8.57
CA ALA A 77 13.48 19.14 -8.95
C ALA A 77 13.41 17.67 -8.48
N GLN A 78 13.13 17.51 -7.21
CA GLN A 78 12.88 16.20 -6.61
C GLN A 78 11.37 16.00 -6.38
N MET A 79 10.97 14.75 -6.47
CA MET A 79 9.61 14.33 -6.17
C MET A 79 9.64 13.06 -5.32
N GLU A 80 8.72 12.97 -4.38
CA GLU A 80 8.45 11.73 -3.67
C GLU A 80 7.87 10.72 -4.66
N ALA A 81 8.39 9.50 -4.64
CA ALA A 81 8.02 8.45 -5.59
C ALA A 81 7.65 7.19 -4.82
N HIS A 82 6.40 6.78 -4.96
CA HIS A 82 5.83 5.63 -4.29
C HIS A 82 5.81 4.44 -5.24
N HIS A 83 6.69 3.47 -4.99
CA HIS A 83 6.87 2.30 -5.83
C HIS A 83 6.05 1.12 -5.31
N TYR A 84 5.24 0.56 -6.17
CA TYR A 84 4.55 -0.70 -5.94
C TYR A 84 5.14 -1.74 -6.87
N CYS A 85 5.78 -2.75 -6.29
CA CYS A 85 6.69 -3.63 -6.98
C CYS A 85 6.32 -5.10 -6.85
N SER A 86 6.73 -5.88 -7.84
CA SER A 86 6.80 -7.34 -7.76
C SER A 86 8.20 -7.84 -8.09
N LEU A 87 8.66 -8.82 -7.34
CA LEU A 87 9.90 -9.52 -7.63
C LEU A 87 9.61 -10.62 -8.66
N LEU A 88 10.26 -10.53 -9.81
CA LEU A 88 10.16 -11.57 -10.84
C LEU A 88 11.08 -12.73 -10.55
N ASN A 89 12.27 -12.44 -10.00
CA ASN A 89 13.26 -13.40 -9.51
C ASN A 89 14.27 -12.67 -8.60
N GLU A 90 15.36 -13.30 -8.22
CA GLU A 90 16.38 -12.73 -7.33
C GLU A 90 17.11 -11.51 -7.94
N ASP A 91 17.08 -11.36 -9.25
CA ASP A 91 17.84 -10.34 -9.97
C ASP A 91 16.94 -9.23 -10.57
N VAL A 92 15.64 -9.46 -10.68
CA VAL A 92 14.73 -8.57 -11.40
C VAL A 92 13.49 -8.22 -10.59
N THR A 93 13.33 -6.93 -10.36
CA THR A 93 12.14 -6.32 -9.76
C THR A 93 11.48 -5.39 -10.78
N GLN A 94 10.17 -5.40 -10.86
CA GLN A 94 9.40 -4.46 -11.67
C GLN A 94 8.44 -3.65 -10.79
N CYS A 95 8.30 -2.35 -11.09
CA CYS A 95 7.51 -1.44 -10.28
C CYS A 95 6.61 -0.54 -11.14
N VAL A 96 5.45 -0.20 -10.57
CA VAL A 96 4.67 0.97 -10.99
C VAL A 96 4.90 2.07 -9.96
N ILE A 97 5.18 3.27 -10.43
CA ILE A 97 5.54 4.44 -9.61
C ILE A 97 4.37 5.41 -9.60
N PHE A 98 3.98 5.85 -8.41
CA PHE A 98 2.92 6.82 -8.18
C PHE A 98 3.47 8.07 -7.49
N ASP A 99 2.77 9.19 -7.67
CA ASP A 99 3.06 10.48 -7.01
C ASP A 99 2.50 10.59 -5.59
N GLY A 100 1.91 9.53 -5.09
CA GLY A 100 1.34 9.40 -3.76
C GLY A 100 1.03 7.94 -3.44
N ASN A 101 0.50 7.67 -2.25
CA ASN A 101 0.15 6.32 -1.79
C ASN A 101 -1.33 6.19 -1.38
N THR A 102 -2.15 7.16 -1.73
CA THR A 102 -3.60 7.15 -1.53
C THR A 102 -4.35 6.86 -2.84
N LYS A 103 -5.64 6.65 -2.76
CA LYS A 103 -6.45 6.25 -3.93
C LYS A 103 -6.47 7.28 -5.07
N ASP A 104 -6.17 8.53 -4.77
CA ASP A 104 -6.10 9.63 -5.74
C ASP A 104 -4.74 9.74 -6.45
N ALA A 105 -3.76 8.92 -6.06
CA ALA A 105 -2.41 8.95 -6.62
C ALA A 105 -2.41 8.67 -8.12
N LYS A 106 -1.55 9.40 -8.85
CA LYS A 106 -1.40 9.28 -10.30
C LYS A 106 -0.15 8.50 -10.64
N ILE A 107 -0.24 7.70 -11.69
CA ILE A 107 0.90 6.94 -12.21
C ILE A 107 1.90 7.94 -12.82
N MET A 108 3.14 7.85 -12.36
CA MET A 108 4.26 8.63 -12.88
C MET A 108 5.06 7.85 -13.91
N GLY A 109 5.16 6.55 -13.75
CA GLY A 109 5.96 5.71 -14.62
C GLY A 109 6.05 4.27 -14.16
N VAL A 110 6.90 3.55 -14.84
CA VAL A 110 7.27 2.18 -14.51
C VAL A 110 8.78 2.06 -14.53
N GLU A 111 9.31 1.15 -13.73
CA GLU A 111 10.72 0.82 -13.73
C GLU A 111 10.94 -0.68 -13.61
N SER A 112 12.13 -1.13 -14.02
CA SER A 112 12.62 -2.49 -13.80
C SER A 112 14.11 -2.40 -13.47
N SER A 113 14.52 -3.04 -12.41
CA SER A 113 15.92 -3.07 -11.95
C SER A 113 16.36 -4.49 -11.67
#